data_47acc6d57117d22d11f51c992ec43517
#
_entry.id   47acc6d57117d22d11f51c992ec43517
#
_cell.length_a   1.000
_cell.length_b   1.000
_cell.length_c   1.000
_cell.angle_alpha   90.00
_cell.angle_beta   90.00
_cell.angle_gamma   90.00
#
_symmetry.space_group_name_H-M   'P 1'
#
loop_
_entity.id
_entity.type
_entity.pdbx_description
1 polymer ?
#
loop_
_entity_poly.entity_id
_entity_poly.type
_entity_poly.pdbx_seq_one_letter_code
_entity_poly.pdbx_strand_id
1 'polypeptide(L)'
;MCPCIEGAEPALQPVTVCEVLQDLPAWDGKVVAVVGRFSYRQAGRWLGEQKCAQKFVTGDREWPNAFWVAYDPATAPKPPEVLAVDAALLAQKLRAVKLGTSLTKFRFGSGDYDNWAVVYGRIETRKDLVTVTADGPRKNGFGYGESSPARLVCHGDAVVIFLNDDATTPASQ
;
A
#
# COMPACT_ATOMS: atom_id res chain seq x y z
N MET A 1 36.25 28.08 -0.85
CA MET A 1 35.09 27.52 -0.12
C MET A 1 34.12 27.00 -1.15
N CYS A 2 34.00 25.69 -1.28
CA CYS A 2 32.90 25.12 -2.07
C CYS A 2 31.65 25.20 -1.20
N PRO A 3 30.53 25.78 -1.67
CA PRO A 3 29.27 25.59 -1.00
C PRO A 3 28.97 24.10 -1.03
N CYS A 4 28.82 23.49 0.13
CA CYS A 4 28.18 22.20 0.24
C CYS A 4 26.78 22.40 -0.35
N ILE A 5 26.54 21.87 -1.53
CA ILE A 5 25.18 21.66 -1.99
C ILE A 5 24.63 20.61 -1.03
N GLU A 6 23.85 21.05 -0.06
CA GLU A 6 22.98 20.12 0.69
C GLU A 6 22.20 19.38 -0.37
N GLY A 7 22.58 18.13 -0.59
CA GLY A 7 21.95 17.28 -1.58
C GLY A 7 20.47 17.15 -1.23
N ALA A 8 19.61 17.51 -2.17
CA ALA A 8 18.20 17.18 -2.08
C ALA A 8 18.07 15.70 -1.71
N GLU A 9 17.22 15.36 -0.72
CA GLU A 9 16.96 13.98 -0.39
C GLU A 9 16.55 13.23 -1.65
N PRO A 10 17.09 12.02 -1.89
CA PRO A 10 16.72 11.26 -3.08
C PRO A 10 15.21 11.00 -3.09
N ALA A 11 14.59 11.07 -4.27
CA ALA A 11 13.19 10.76 -4.42
C ALA A 11 12.88 9.31 -3.93
N LEU A 12 11.75 9.15 -3.26
CA LEU A 12 11.28 7.85 -2.78
C LEU A 12 11.01 6.92 -3.97
N GLN A 13 11.50 5.70 -3.86
CA GLN A 13 11.21 4.66 -4.84
C GLN A 13 9.89 3.97 -4.47
N PRO A 14 8.85 4.07 -5.30
CA PRO A 14 7.59 3.40 -5.01
C PRO A 14 7.72 1.88 -5.17
N VAL A 15 7.00 1.18 -4.32
CA VAL A 15 6.87 -0.29 -4.38
C VAL A 15 5.40 -0.65 -4.54
N THR A 16 5.12 -1.85 -5.06
CA THR A 16 3.76 -2.36 -5.20
C THR A 16 3.38 -3.22 -4.00
N VAL A 17 2.09 -3.45 -3.80
CA VAL A 17 1.60 -4.39 -2.78
C VAL A 17 2.16 -5.80 -3.02
N CYS A 18 2.17 -6.26 -4.28
CA CYS A 18 2.72 -7.57 -4.62
C CYS A 18 4.21 -7.72 -4.29
N GLU A 19 5.01 -6.68 -4.55
CA GLU A 19 6.43 -6.69 -4.20
C GLU A 19 6.66 -6.82 -2.70
N VAL A 20 5.86 -6.13 -1.90
CA VAL A 20 5.95 -6.24 -0.43
C VAL A 20 5.50 -7.62 0.04
N LEU A 21 4.43 -8.17 -0.53
CA LEU A 21 3.93 -9.50 -0.15
C LEU A 21 4.88 -10.65 -0.50
N GLN A 22 5.78 -10.47 -1.48
CA GLN A 22 6.76 -11.50 -1.83
C GLN A 22 7.71 -11.84 -0.67
N ASP A 23 8.01 -10.87 0.18
CA ASP A 23 8.85 -11.06 1.36
C ASP A 23 8.39 -10.14 2.49
N LEU A 24 7.15 -10.33 2.92
CA LEU A 24 6.51 -9.48 3.91
C LEU A 24 7.32 -9.30 5.21
N PRO A 25 7.96 -10.35 5.78
CA PRO A 25 8.79 -10.18 6.96
C PRO A 25 9.96 -9.21 6.77
N ALA A 26 10.54 -9.15 5.57
CA ALA A 26 11.64 -8.23 5.27
C ALA A 26 11.20 -6.76 5.21
N TRP A 27 9.91 -6.52 4.98
CA TRP A 27 9.34 -5.17 4.92
C TRP A 27 8.81 -4.67 6.26
N ASP A 28 8.68 -5.53 7.26
CA ASP A 28 8.17 -5.14 8.57
C ASP A 28 9.01 -4.02 9.18
N GLY A 29 8.35 -2.95 9.61
CA GLY A 29 8.96 -1.76 10.16
C GLY A 29 9.53 -0.77 9.14
N LYS A 30 9.56 -1.09 7.85
CA LYS A 30 10.09 -0.18 6.83
C LYS A 30 9.10 0.90 6.45
N VAL A 31 9.61 2.10 6.24
CA VAL A 31 8.87 3.25 5.73
C VAL A 31 8.99 3.28 4.21
N VAL A 32 7.86 3.28 3.53
CA VAL A 32 7.77 3.10 2.08
C VAL A 32 6.67 3.95 1.47
N ALA A 33 6.76 4.16 0.16
CA ALA A 33 5.67 4.65 -0.68
C ALA A 33 5.11 3.46 -1.47
N VAL A 34 3.89 3.06 -1.20
CA VAL A 34 3.25 1.91 -1.86
C VAL A 34 2.23 2.39 -2.87
N VAL A 35 2.36 1.93 -4.11
CA VAL A 35 1.39 2.22 -5.18
C VAL A 35 0.40 1.07 -5.31
N GLY A 36 -0.87 1.42 -5.46
CA GLY A 36 -1.93 0.43 -5.63
C GLY A 36 -3.30 1.07 -5.78
N ARG A 37 -4.31 0.24 -5.69
CA ARG A 37 -5.69 0.68 -5.62
C ARG A 37 -6.05 1.03 -4.18
N PHE A 38 -6.31 2.30 -3.93
CA PHE A 38 -6.81 2.77 -2.66
C PHE A 38 -8.33 2.62 -2.65
N SER A 39 -8.82 1.86 -1.69
CA SER A 39 -10.25 1.59 -1.51
C SER A 39 -10.72 2.14 -0.19
N TYR A 40 -11.74 2.98 -0.25
CA TYR A 40 -12.41 3.51 0.93
C TYR A 40 -13.82 2.89 1.04
N ARG A 41 -14.09 2.31 2.20
CA ARG A 41 -15.37 1.67 2.54
C ARG A 41 -15.82 2.13 3.91
N GLN A 42 -17.06 1.89 4.26
CA GLN A 42 -17.56 2.15 5.61
C GLN A 42 -16.73 1.45 6.69
N ALA A 43 -16.23 0.25 6.41
CA ALA A 43 -15.42 -0.55 7.31
C ALA A 43 -13.96 -0.08 7.41
N GLY A 44 -13.48 0.79 6.52
CA GLY A 44 -12.12 1.32 6.56
C GLY A 44 -11.48 1.56 5.20
N ARG A 45 -10.16 1.55 5.20
CA ARG A 45 -9.35 1.86 4.02
C ARG A 45 -8.39 0.72 3.74
N TRP A 46 -8.20 0.42 2.46
CA TRP A 46 -7.24 -0.59 1.99
C TRP A 46 -6.45 -0.07 0.81
N LEU A 47 -5.24 -0.56 0.70
CA LEU A 47 -4.41 -0.41 -0.50
C LEU A 47 -4.08 -1.80 -1.03
N GLY A 48 -4.44 -2.09 -2.28
CA GLY A 48 -4.32 -3.45 -2.80
C GLY A 48 -4.06 -3.55 -4.28
N GLU A 49 -3.82 -4.79 -4.68
CA GLU A 49 -3.77 -5.22 -6.07
C GLU A 49 -4.71 -6.43 -6.27
N GLN A 50 -5.28 -6.55 -7.45
CA GLN A 50 -6.18 -7.66 -7.74
C GLN A 50 -5.44 -8.98 -7.85
N LYS A 51 -4.25 -8.99 -8.45
CA LYS A 51 -3.52 -10.20 -8.79
C LYS A 51 -2.02 -10.01 -8.59
N CYS A 52 -1.44 -10.88 -7.77
CA CYS A 52 0.01 -11.04 -7.68
C CYS A 52 0.43 -12.33 -8.37
N ALA A 53 1.67 -12.37 -8.86
CA ALA A 53 2.24 -13.56 -9.49
C ALA A 53 2.26 -14.75 -8.51
N GLN A 54 2.49 -14.48 -7.24
CA GLN A 54 2.43 -15.46 -6.16
C GLN A 54 1.41 -15.02 -5.13
N LYS A 55 0.60 -15.97 -4.67
CA LYS A 55 -0.33 -15.75 -3.57
C LYS A 55 0.43 -15.74 -2.25
N PHE A 56 0.05 -14.83 -1.37
CA PHE A 56 0.55 -14.84 0.00
C PHE A 56 -0.27 -15.83 0.83
N VAL A 57 0.41 -16.86 1.33
CA VAL A 57 -0.22 -17.95 2.09
C VAL A 57 0.56 -18.16 3.39
N THR A 58 -0.15 -18.28 4.50
CA THR A 58 0.42 -18.70 5.78
C THR A 58 -0.27 -19.98 6.25
N GLY A 59 0.50 -21.06 6.36
CA GLY A 59 -0.08 -22.39 6.55
C GLY A 59 -0.94 -22.78 5.34
N ASP A 60 -2.23 -23.01 5.57
CA ASP A 60 -3.24 -23.30 4.54
C ASP A 60 -4.14 -22.08 4.21
N ARG A 61 -3.83 -20.92 4.80
CA ARG A 61 -4.63 -19.70 4.66
C ARG A 61 -4.09 -18.79 3.59
N GLU A 62 -4.90 -18.54 2.57
CA GLU A 62 -4.63 -17.51 1.55
C GLU A 62 -5.09 -16.14 2.07
N TRP A 63 -4.25 -15.14 1.84
CA TRP A 63 -4.51 -13.76 2.22
C TRP A 63 -4.84 -12.90 1.00
N PRO A 64 -5.67 -11.87 1.15
CA PRO A 64 -5.90 -10.91 0.08
C PRO A 64 -4.64 -10.12 -0.22
N ASN A 65 -4.51 -9.64 -1.45
CA ASN A 65 -3.41 -8.78 -1.89
C ASN A 65 -3.72 -7.33 -1.50
N ALA A 66 -3.86 -7.08 -0.22
CA ALA A 66 -4.24 -5.77 0.29
C ALA A 66 -3.68 -5.52 1.69
N PHE A 67 -3.31 -4.27 1.94
CA PHE A 67 -2.93 -3.76 3.25
C PHE A 67 -4.06 -2.93 3.84
N TRP A 68 -4.29 -3.08 5.13
CA TRP A 68 -5.09 -2.15 5.88
C TRP A 68 -4.37 -0.81 6.01
N VAL A 69 -5.02 0.29 5.67
CA VAL A 69 -4.46 1.64 5.83
C VAL A 69 -4.93 2.21 7.16
N ALA A 70 -4.02 2.30 8.10
CA ALA A 70 -4.29 2.81 9.44
C ALA A 70 -3.79 4.26 9.57
N TYR A 71 -4.69 5.18 9.85
CA TYR A 71 -4.33 6.57 10.17
C TYR A 71 -4.04 6.68 11.66
N ASP A 72 -2.77 6.83 11.99
CA ASP A 72 -2.30 6.99 13.36
C ASP A 72 -1.19 8.05 13.41
N PRO A 73 -1.55 9.34 13.51
CA PRO A 73 -0.55 10.41 13.50
C PRO A 73 0.41 10.36 14.70
N ALA A 74 0.04 9.66 15.78
CA ALA A 74 0.91 9.55 16.97
C ALA A 74 2.08 8.59 16.74
N THR A 75 1.90 7.53 15.95
CA THR A 75 2.92 6.48 15.74
C THR A 75 3.41 6.38 14.30
N ALA A 76 2.71 7.02 13.35
CA ALA A 76 3.11 7.02 11.95
C ALA A 76 4.43 7.75 11.73
N PRO A 77 5.20 7.37 10.70
CA PRO A 77 6.39 8.12 10.34
C PRO A 77 6.02 9.55 9.96
N LYS A 78 6.81 10.51 10.44
CA LYS A 78 6.62 11.91 10.08
C LYS A 78 6.88 12.07 8.58
N PRO A 79 5.91 12.57 7.80
CA PRO A 79 6.13 12.78 6.38
C PRO A 79 7.15 13.88 6.14
N PRO A 80 7.95 13.79 5.06
CA PRO A 80 8.77 14.91 4.62
C PRO A 80 7.88 16.10 4.22
N GLU A 81 8.44 17.32 4.23
CA GLU A 81 7.68 18.52 3.80
C GLU A 81 7.16 18.39 2.37
N VAL A 82 7.97 17.79 1.50
CA VAL A 82 7.58 17.45 0.13
C VAL A 82 7.74 15.94 -0.06
N LEU A 83 6.64 15.26 -0.33
CA LEU A 83 6.65 13.86 -0.67
C LEU A 83 7.02 13.70 -2.14
N ALA A 84 8.31 13.60 -2.43
CA ALA A 84 8.83 13.39 -3.77
C ALA A 84 8.98 11.90 -4.05
N VAL A 85 8.28 11.42 -5.07
CA VAL A 85 8.35 10.02 -5.54
C VAL A 85 8.99 10.01 -6.92
N ASP A 86 9.84 9.03 -7.20
CA ASP A 86 10.45 8.85 -8.53
C ASP A 86 9.35 8.68 -9.58
N ALA A 87 9.16 9.69 -10.42
CA ALA A 87 8.05 9.75 -11.36
C ALA A 87 8.13 8.69 -12.47
N ALA A 88 9.34 8.38 -12.96
CA ALA A 88 9.52 7.37 -14.00
C ALA A 88 9.24 5.96 -13.46
N LEU A 89 9.77 5.66 -12.29
CA LEU A 89 9.51 4.38 -11.61
C LEU A 89 8.04 4.24 -11.20
N LEU A 90 7.42 5.32 -10.72
CA LEU A 90 6.00 5.33 -10.39
C LEU A 90 5.14 5.00 -11.62
N ALA A 91 5.40 5.63 -12.75
CA ALA A 91 4.67 5.35 -13.99
C ALA A 91 4.81 3.89 -14.43
N GLN A 92 6.00 3.31 -14.29
CA GLN A 92 6.25 1.91 -14.60
C GLN A 92 5.47 0.97 -13.66
N LYS A 93 5.54 1.22 -12.35
CA LYS A 93 4.82 0.43 -11.34
C LYS A 93 3.31 0.54 -11.50
N LEU A 94 2.81 1.74 -11.75
CA LEU A 94 1.39 1.98 -11.96
C LEU A 94 0.84 1.22 -13.17
N ARG A 95 1.58 1.19 -14.29
CA ARG A 95 1.18 0.38 -15.44
C ARG A 95 1.09 -1.10 -15.10
N ALA A 96 2.06 -1.63 -14.37
CA ALA A 96 2.05 -3.03 -13.94
C ALA A 96 0.85 -3.35 -13.03
N VAL A 97 0.53 -2.47 -12.09
CA VAL A 97 -0.63 -2.62 -11.20
C VAL A 97 -1.93 -2.56 -11.98
N LYS A 98 -2.08 -1.62 -12.92
CA LYS A 98 -3.29 -1.48 -13.75
C LYS A 98 -3.58 -2.70 -14.61
N LEU A 99 -2.55 -3.40 -15.10
CA LEU A 99 -2.72 -4.63 -15.88
C LEU A 99 -3.38 -5.76 -15.09
N GLY A 100 -3.11 -5.84 -13.80
CA GLY A 100 -3.65 -6.89 -12.91
C GLY A 100 -4.86 -6.47 -12.09
N THR A 101 -5.15 -5.16 -12.03
CA THR A 101 -6.14 -4.60 -11.11
C THR A 101 -7.13 -3.69 -11.84
N SER A 102 -8.42 -3.85 -11.55
CA SER A 102 -9.48 -3.01 -12.11
C SER A 102 -10.15 -2.20 -11.00
N LEU A 103 -10.39 -0.91 -11.25
CA LEU A 103 -11.18 -0.08 -10.33
C LEU A 103 -12.66 -0.47 -10.33
N THR A 104 -13.16 -1.06 -11.42
CA THR A 104 -14.59 -1.33 -11.59
C THR A 104 -15.03 -2.69 -11.06
N LYS A 105 -14.14 -3.67 -11.00
CA LYS A 105 -14.47 -5.05 -10.59
C LYS A 105 -14.80 -5.24 -9.10
N PHE A 106 -14.46 -4.28 -8.27
CA PHE A 106 -14.57 -4.41 -6.81
C PHE A 106 -15.42 -3.30 -6.18
N ARG A 107 -16.46 -2.88 -6.87
CA ARG A 107 -17.46 -1.99 -6.27
C ARG A 107 -18.34 -2.80 -5.34
N PHE A 108 -18.22 -2.54 -4.06
CA PHE A 108 -19.09 -3.09 -3.02
C PHE A 108 -20.11 -2.02 -2.61
N GLY A 109 -21.24 -1.97 -3.30
CA GLY A 109 -22.36 -1.11 -2.93
C GLY A 109 -22.21 0.36 -3.33
N SER A 110 -23.25 1.13 -3.08
CA SER A 110 -23.27 2.57 -3.33
C SER A 110 -22.46 3.33 -2.27
N GLY A 111 -21.62 4.27 -2.70
CA GLY A 111 -20.77 5.07 -1.83
C GLY A 111 -19.34 4.54 -1.64
N ASP A 112 -19.02 3.44 -2.25
CA ASP A 112 -17.67 2.92 -2.29
C ASP A 112 -16.80 3.74 -3.25
N TYR A 113 -15.56 3.94 -2.85
CA TYR A 113 -14.60 4.78 -3.56
C TYR A 113 -13.30 4.02 -3.78
N ASP A 114 -12.91 3.92 -5.04
CA ASP A 114 -11.64 3.32 -5.45
C ASP A 114 -10.87 4.27 -6.34
N ASN A 115 -9.57 4.42 -6.06
CA ASN A 115 -8.65 5.22 -6.86
C ASN A 115 -7.27 4.60 -6.90
N TRP A 116 -6.52 4.92 -7.94
CA TRP A 116 -5.08 4.70 -7.94
C TRP A 116 -4.43 5.71 -7.01
N ALA A 117 -3.54 5.23 -6.15
CA ALA A 117 -2.86 6.08 -5.19
C ALA A 117 -1.46 5.59 -4.87
N VAL A 118 -0.64 6.51 -4.40
CA VAL A 118 0.60 6.23 -3.66
C VAL A 118 0.36 6.59 -2.21
N VAL A 119 0.67 5.70 -1.30
CA VAL A 119 0.50 5.90 0.13
C VAL A 119 1.84 5.76 0.83
N TYR A 120 2.25 6.81 1.55
CA TYR A 120 3.46 6.82 2.35
C TYR A 120 3.16 6.41 3.79
N GLY A 121 3.90 5.43 4.28
CA GLY A 121 3.73 4.95 5.64
C GLY A 121 4.69 3.86 6.01
N ARG A 122 4.52 3.31 7.22
CA ARG A 122 5.29 2.18 7.72
C ARG A 122 4.53 0.90 7.57
N ILE A 123 5.17 -0.10 6.95
CA ILE A 123 4.63 -1.46 6.90
C ILE A 123 4.75 -2.10 8.28
N GLU A 124 3.68 -2.69 8.74
CA GLU A 124 3.66 -3.52 9.94
C GLU A 124 2.97 -4.85 9.65
N THR A 125 3.62 -5.93 10.06
CA THR A 125 3.05 -7.28 10.01
C THR A 125 3.25 -7.99 11.35
N ARG A 126 2.79 -9.21 11.45
CA ARG A 126 2.91 -10.06 12.65
C ARG A 126 3.65 -11.34 12.30
N LYS A 127 4.39 -11.86 13.27
CA LYS A 127 5.01 -13.18 13.17
C LYS A 127 3.97 -14.28 12.99
N ASP A 128 2.89 -14.20 13.77
CA ASP A 128 1.82 -15.19 13.82
C ASP A 128 0.54 -14.60 13.23
N LEU A 129 0.40 -14.70 11.92
CA LEU A 129 -0.79 -14.26 11.19
C LEU A 129 -1.95 -15.25 11.27
N VAL A 130 -1.72 -16.41 11.80
CA VAL A 130 -2.75 -17.41 12.11
C VAL A 130 -2.60 -17.85 13.55
N THR A 131 -3.67 -17.75 14.32
CA THR A 131 -3.75 -18.24 15.69
C THR A 131 -4.64 -19.46 15.76
N VAL A 132 -4.30 -20.40 16.65
CA VAL A 132 -5.14 -21.58 16.92
C VAL A 132 -6.06 -21.26 18.09
N THR A 133 -7.36 -21.39 17.84
CA THR A 133 -8.41 -21.20 18.86
C THR A 133 -9.14 -22.54 19.11
N ALA A 134 -10.04 -22.56 20.10
CA ALA A 134 -10.88 -23.73 20.37
C ALA A 134 -11.71 -24.18 19.16
N ASP A 135 -12.09 -23.21 18.29
CA ASP A 135 -12.86 -23.45 17.07
C ASP A 135 -11.97 -23.71 15.83
N GLY A 136 -10.67 -23.85 16.01
CA GLY A 136 -9.70 -24.06 14.95
C GLY A 136 -8.85 -22.84 14.59
N PRO A 137 -8.10 -22.90 13.48
CA PRO A 137 -7.23 -21.82 13.06
C PRO A 137 -8.03 -20.58 12.64
N ARG A 138 -7.58 -19.39 13.09
CA ARG A 138 -8.15 -18.10 12.71
C ARG A 138 -7.09 -17.17 12.17
N LYS A 139 -7.46 -16.35 11.20
CA LYS A 139 -6.62 -15.25 10.74
C LYS A 139 -6.43 -14.24 11.87
N ASN A 140 -5.20 -13.81 12.07
CA ASN A 140 -4.77 -12.81 13.04
C ASN A 140 -4.07 -11.65 12.31
N GLY A 141 -4.76 -11.10 11.34
CA GLY A 141 -4.28 -9.97 10.54
C GLY A 141 -4.71 -8.62 11.10
N PHE A 142 -4.89 -7.68 10.21
CA PHE A 142 -5.17 -6.29 10.51
C PHE A 142 -6.47 -5.83 9.86
N GLY A 143 -7.05 -4.78 10.46
CA GLY A 143 -8.24 -4.14 9.95
C GLY A 143 -9.51 -4.91 10.23
N TYR A 144 -10.55 -4.56 9.48
CA TYR A 144 -11.87 -5.18 9.65
C TYR A 144 -11.81 -6.69 9.43
N GLY A 145 -12.29 -7.42 10.42
CA GLY A 145 -12.26 -8.89 10.39
C GLY A 145 -10.86 -9.50 10.46
N GLU A 146 -9.83 -8.71 10.83
CA GLU A 146 -8.43 -9.16 10.90
C GLU A 146 -7.96 -9.82 9.59
N SER A 147 -8.50 -9.35 8.47
CA SER A 147 -8.39 -10.02 7.17
C SER A 147 -7.19 -9.63 6.33
N SER A 148 -6.48 -8.55 6.67
CA SER A 148 -5.29 -8.11 5.93
C SER A 148 -4.00 -8.64 6.57
N PRO A 149 -3.02 -9.11 5.77
CA PRO A 149 -1.78 -9.69 6.31
C PRO A 149 -0.82 -8.64 6.88
N ALA A 150 -1.02 -7.38 6.52
CA ALA A 150 -0.24 -6.24 6.99
C ALA A 150 -1.10 -5.00 7.07
N ARG A 151 -0.59 -4.00 7.78
CA ARG A 151 -1.11 -2.65 7.75
C ARG A 151 -0.04 -1.66 7.31
N LEU A 152 -0.49 -0.58 6.71
CA LEU A 152 0.32 0.57 6.38
C LEU A 152 -0.07 1.70 7.34
N VAL A 153 0.82 2.02 8.26
CA VAL A 153 0.59 3.05 9.28
C VAL A 153 0.96 4.40 8.69
N CYS A 154 -0.04 5.25 8.52
CA CYS A 154 0.04 6.53 7.83
C CYS A 154 -0.31 7.68 8.75
N HIS A 155 0.26 8.85 8.46
CA HIS A 155 -0.02 10.07 9.22
C HIS A 155 -1.45 10.58 9.01
N GLY A 156 -2.01 10.41 7.82
CA GLY A 156 -3.34 10.85 7.44
C GLY A 156 -3.47 11.07 5.94
N ASP A 157 -4.49 11.79 5.52
CA ASP A 157 -4.78 12.03 4.10
C ASP A 157 -3.65 12.75 3.34
N ALA A 158 -2.84 13.55 4.02
CA ALA A 158 -1.74 14.29 3.41
C ALA A 158 -0.64 13.38 2.79
N VAL A 159 -0.57 12.13 3.19
CA VAL A 159 0.39 11.15 2.67
C VAL A 159 -0.23 10.18 1.67
N VAL A 160 -1.45 10.42 1.27
CA VAL A 160 -2.15 9.68 0.21
C VAL A 160 -2.20 10.56 -1.03
N ILE A 161 -1.43 10.18 -2.05
CA ILE A 161 -1.38 10.91 -3.33
C ILE A 161 -2.25 10.17 -4.32
N PHE A 162 -3.38 10.75 -4.70
CA PHE A 162 -4.24 10.22 -5.73
C PHE A 162 -3.65 10.45 -7.12
N LEU A 163 -3.67 9.41 -7.93
CA LEU A 163 -3.13 9.40 -9.29
C LEU A 163 -4.29 9.48 -10.28
N ASN A 164 -4.26 10.47 -11.15
CA ASN A 164 -5.24 10.59 -12.23
C ASN A 164 -4.99 9.52 -13.30
N ASP A 165 -6.06 9.03 -13.92
CA ASP A 165 -5.95 8.07 -15.01
C ASP A 165 -5.13 8.60 -16.19
N ASP A 166 -5.11 9.92 -16.37
CA ASP A 166 -4.39 10.60 -17.45
C ASP A 166 -2.89 10.84 -17.17
N ALA A 167 -2.42 10.55 -15.94
CA ALA A 167 -1.02 10.77 -15.55
C ALA A 167 0.00 9.87 -16.28
N THR A 168 -0.46 9.01 -17.16
CA THR A 168 0.37 8.11 -17.97
C THR A 168 0.62 8.61 -19.39
N THR A 169 0.04 9.74 -19.78
CA THR A 169 0.33 10.36 -21.07
C THR A 169 1.36 11.47 -20.83
N PRO A 170 2.61 11.32 -21.29
CA PRO A 170 3.49 12.48 -21.32
C PRO A 170 2.80 13.55 -22.17
N ALA A 171 2.71 14.75 -21.62
CA ALA A 171 2.22 15.88 -22.37
C ALA A 171 3.01 15.96 -23.67
N SER A 172 2.38 15.62 -24.76
CA SER A 172 2.93 15.88 -26.09
C SER A 172 2.94 17.39 -26.28
N GLN A 173 4.11 17.96 -26.19
CA GLN A 173 4.34 19.30 -26.66
C GLN A 173 4.27 19.32 -28.19
#